data_cb190415ce4a700c27b3855adcae65f9
#
_entry.id   cb190415ce4a700c27b3855adcae65f9
#
_cell.length_a   1.000
_cell.length_b   1.000
_cell.length_c   1.000
_cell.angle_alpha   90.00
_cell.angle_beta   90.00
_cell.angle_gamma   90.00
#
_symmetry.space_group_name_H-M   'P 1'
#
loop_
_entity.id
_entity.type
_entity.pdbx_description
1 polymer ?
#
loop_
_entity_poly.entity_id
_entity_poly.type
_entity_poly.pdbx_seq_one_letter_code
_entity_poly.pdbx_strand_id
1 'polypeptide(L)'
;GKCSDKFDKIEDYYDQLKSWDITPNNLSKKCYSVEEIIKFYNQIDHKRSGINYDIDGLVVKINSFKLQERLGYVGKNPRWAIAIKFSAEKADTIIQSVDYQVGRTGAITPVARLQPVNLGGVIISNASLHNFDEINKKNINVLDLVEIERAGDVIPYVTRLVKKNSKLNTKIKPPKNCPVCKSNVLKEKDEAILRCSNTYGCSSQKIGRIIHFVSKKSLNIDGFGEKQVKQLFNLKYINKVEDIFNLEKFESEIIELDGWGELSFSNLINSINNSKKTSLDKFIYSLGIRFIGEVNSEILAKEFKELDVFFSSSKNKSMLENIDGLGPKAISSIIDFFSKDINMETIKNLKNHLSITFVDNEILDNFFSNKHLVFTGTLSELSRDEAKYLAKTKGAKILSSISKKTDFLIAGEKAGSKIHKATKLGIKILNEKEFLNKINL
;
A
#
# COMPACT_ATOMS: atom_id res chain seq x y z
N GLY A 1 12.99 14.25 -10.70
CA GLY A 1 13.85 14.49 -11.85
C GLY A 1 15.15 13.68 -11.74
N LYS A 2 15.84 13.49 -12.84
CA LYS A 2 17.20 12.92 -12.83
C LYS A 2 18.18 14.09 -12.82
N CYS A 3 19.18 14.03 -11.95
CA CYS A 3 20.29 15.00 -11.90
C CYS A 3 21.59 14.25 -12.26
N SER A 4 22.45 14.87 -13.09
CA SER A 4 23.77 14.34 -13.42
C SER A 4 24.75 14.51 -12.27
N ASP A 5 24.51 15.51 -11.42
CA ASP A 5 25.42 15.86 -10.34
C ASP A 5 25.25 14.91 -9.17
N LYS A 6 26.37 14.50 -8.57
CA LYS A 6 26.40 13.68 -7.36
C LYS A 6 26.61 14.57 -6.16
N PHE A 7 25.79 14.41 -5.15
CA PHE A 7 25.88 15.11 -3.89
C PHE A 7 26.23 14.12 -2.76
N ASP A 8 27.05 14.54 -1.81
CA ASP A 8 27.36 13.73 -0.63
C ASP A 8 26.29 13.86 0.46
N LYS A 9 25.63 15.03 0.53
CA LYS A 9 24.66 15.37 1.58
C LYS A 9 23.43 16.06 1.03
N ILE A 10 22.32 15.96 1.77
CA ILE A 10 21.05 16.65 1.43
C ILE A 10 21.23 18.18 1.44
N GLU A 11 22.03 18.71 2.35
CA GLU A 11 22.30 20.16 2.41
C GLU A 11 22.96 20.66 1.13
N ASP A 12 23.95 19.95 0.60
CA ASP A 12 24.64 20.30 -0.66
C ASP A 12 23.64 20.31 -1.84
N TYR A 13 22.74 19.34 -1.86
CA TYR A 13 21.67 19.26 -2.85
C TYR A 13 20.69 20.45 -2.75
N TYR A 14 20.31 20.87 -1.53
CA TYR A 14 19.43 22.02 -1.33
C TYR A 14 20.10 23.33 -1.75
N ASP A 15 21.38 23.49 -1.49
CA ASP A 15 22.13 24.68 -1.92
C ASP A 15 22.27 24.73 -3.45
N GLN A 16 22.45 23.57 -4.10
CA GLN A 16 22.44 23.49 -5.56
C GLN A 16 21.06 23.84 -6.14
N LEU A 17 19.94 23.39 -5.52
CA LEU A 17 18.60 23.78 -5.96
C LEU A 17 18.42 25.30 -5.94
N LYS A 18 18.90 25.98 -4.88
CA LYS A 18 18.86 27.44 -4.79
C LYS A 18 19.64 28.10 -5.93
N SER A 19 20.81 27.54 -6.30
CA SER A 19 21.62 28.08 -7.40
C SER A 19 20.94 27.94 -8.77
N TRP A 20 19.95 27.04 -8.88
CA TRP A 20 19.10 26.86 -10.08
C TRP A 20 17.77 27.61 -9.99
N ASP A 21 17.62 28.56 -9.06
CA ASP A 21 16.39 29.31 -8.79
C ASP A 21 15.20 28.39 -8.41
N ILE A 22 15.47 27.18 -7.93
CA ILE A 22 14.46 26.27 -7.39
C ILE A 22 14.44 26.46 -5.87
N THR A 23 13.34 27.00 -5.35
CA THR A 23 13.20 27.22 -3.91
C THR A 23 12.96 25.89 -3.18
N PRO A 24 13.92 25.38 -2.39
CA PRO A 24 13.67 24.23 -1.52
C PRO A 24 12.75 24.62 -0.36
N ASN A 25 12.21 23.61 0.32
CA ASN A 25 11.40 23.87 1.52
C ASN A 25 12.20 24.63 2.57
N ASN A 26 11.77 25.86 2.88
CA ASN A 26 12.40 26.74 3.87
C ASN A 26 12.18 26.28 5.32
N LEU A 27 11.27 25.31 5.57
CA LEU A 27 11.04 24.70 6.86
C LEU A 27 11.93 23.46 7.09
N SER A 28 13.13 23.46 6.53
CA SER A 28 14.13 22.40 6.71
C SER A 28 15.24 22.89 7.64
N LYS A 29 15.68 22.00 8.53
CA LYS A 29 16.77 22.29 9.48
C LYS A 29 17.67 21.07 9.65
N LYS A 30 18.99 21.28 9.64
CA LYS A 30 19.97 20.27 10.06
C LYS A 30 20.00 20.20 11.58
N CYS A 31 19.89 19.00 12.14
CA CYS A 31 19.95 18.71 13.56
C CYS A 31 21.07 17.72 13.85
N TYR A 32 21.72 17.88 14.98
CA TYR A 32 22.85 17.06 15.42
C TYR A 32 22.49 16.14 16.60
N SER A 33 21.32 16.35 17.23
CA SER A 33 20.83 15.55 18.34
C SER A 33 19.31 15.36 18.28
N VAL A 34 18.80 14.41 19.06
CA VAL A 34 17.36 14.16 19.19
C VAL A 34 16.66 15.35 19.84
N GLU A 35 17.32 16.01 20.79
CA GLU A 35 16.81 17.20 21.50
C GLU A 35 16.59 18.35 20.50
N GLU A 36 17.50 18.55 19.56
CA GLU A 36 17.35 19.56 18.52
C GLU A 36 16.19 19.22 17.56
N ILE A 37 15.99 17.95 17.24
CA ILE A 37 14.84 17.51 16.44
C ILE A 37 13.53 17.81 17.17
N ILE A 38 13.43 17.46 18.46
CA ILE A 38 12.25 17.73 19.28
C ILE A 38 12.00 19.25 19.40
N LYS A 39 13.04 20.03 19.62
CA LYS A 39 12.92 21.50 19.67
C LYS A 39 12.40 22.07 18.35
N PHE A 40 12.91 21.59 17.23
CA PHE A 40 12.46 22.02 15.91
C PHE A 40 11.01 21.57 15.63
N TYR A 41 10.67 20.33 16.00
CA TYR A 41 9.31 19.83 15.91
C TYR A 41 8.32 20.74 16.65
N ASN A 42 8.59 21.07 17.93
CA ASN A 42 7.72 21.94 18.70
C ASN A 42 7.60 23.34 18.09
N GLN A 43 8.70 23.89 17.53
CA GLN A 43 8.67 25.18 16.86
C GLN A 43 7.75 25.19 15.63
N ILE A 44 7.78 24.12 14.83
CA ILE A 44 6.93 24.02 13.64
C ILE A 44 5.49 23.75 14.03
N ASP A 45 5.24 22.89 15.01
CA ASP A 45 3.88 22.61 15.50
C ASP A 45 3.18 23.89 15.99
N HIS A 46 3.87 24.73 16.76
CA HIS A 46 3.33 26.05 17.18
C HIS A 46 3.10 27.04 16.03
N LYS A 47 3.87 26.94 14.94
CA LYS A 47 3.74 27.82 13.77
C LYS A 47 2.78 27.29 12.69
N ARG A 48 2.26 26.06 12.89
CA ARG A 48 1.50 25.31 11.89
C ARG A 48 0.32 26.12 11.32
N SER A 49 -0.43 26.79 12.18
CA SER A 49 -1.59 27.62 11.77
C SER A 49 -1.26 28.84 10.92
N GLY A 50 0.00 29.28 10.92
CA GLY A 50 0.46 30.42 10.12
C GLY A 50 1.19 30.02 8.83
N ILE A 51 1.25 28.73 8.49
CA ILE A 51 1.85 28.23 7.25
C ILE A 51 0.79 28.21 6.14
N ASN A 52 1.14 28.68 4.95
CA ASN A 52 0.21 28.81 3.81
C ASN A 52 -0.19 27.47 3.15
N TYR A 53 0.19 26.34 3.71
CA TYR A 53 -0.16 24.99 3.27
C TYR A 53 -0.25 24.05 4.45
N ASP A 54 -1.08 23.04 4.32
CA ASP A 54 -1.27 22.05 5.38
C ASP A 54 -0.05 21.13 5.53
N ILE A 55 0.32 20.89 6.79
CA ILE A 55 1.37 19.94 7.16
C ILE A 55 0.86 19.01 8.26
N ASP A 56 1.21 17.73 8.17
CA ASP A 56 0.77 16.70 9.11
C ASP A 56 1.91 16.18 10.02
N GLY A 57 3.12 16.67 9.80
CA GLY A 57 4.31 16.27 10.56
C GLY A 57 5.62 16.70 9.92
N LEU A 58 6.71 16.19 10.48
CA LEU A 58 8.07 16.35 9.97
C LEU A 58 8.62 15.02 9.49
N VAL A 59 9.53 15.05 8.53
CA VAL A 59 10.29 13.87 8.12
C VAL A 59 11.76 14.06 8.48
N VAL A 60 12.24 13.28 9.43
CA VAL A 60 13.65 13.23 9.79
C VAL A 60 14.37 12.28 8.84
N LYS A 61 15.46 12.76 8.24
CA LYS A 61 16.24 11.99 7.25
C LYS A 61 17.72 11.99 7.61
N ILE A 62 18.40 10.90 7.32
CA ILE A 62 19.87 10.87 7.38
C ILE A 62 20.44 11.82 6.32
N ASN A 63 21.31 12.75 6.70
CA ASN A 63 21.83 13.79 5.81
C ASN A 63 22.79 13.25 4.72
N SER A 64 23.57 12.21 5.01
CA SER A 64 24.52 11.60 4.05
C SER A 64 23.84 10.66 3.08
N PHE A 65 23.95 10.92 1.77
CA PHE A 65 23.43 10.02 0.73
C PHE A 65 24.11 8.64 0.75
N LYS A 66 25.40 8.57 1.04
CA LYS A 66 26.13 7.31 1.21
C LYS A 66 25.53 6.45 2.34
N LEU A 67 25.15 7.07 3.46
CA LEU A 67 24.50 6.36 4.56
C LEU A 67 23.04 5.99 4.22
N GLN A 68 22.33 6.82 3.47
CA GLN A 68 20.98 6.47 2.98
C GLN A 68 21.02 5.24 2.09
N GLU A 69 21.97 5.18 1.16
CA GLU A 69 22.17 4.02 0.27
C GLU A 69 22.53 2.77 1.09
N ARG A 70 23.42 2.88 2.05
CA ARG A 70 23.79 1.79 2.97
C ARG A 70 22.61 1.24 3.77
N LEU A 71 21.74 2.10 4.29
CA LEU A 71 20.54 1.71 5.05
C LEU A 71 19.47 1.11 4.14
N GLY A 72 19.33 1.60 2.92
CA GLY A 72 18.44 1.11 1.89
C GLY A 72 16.95 1.24 2.23
N TYR A 73 16.16 0.28 1.73
CA TYR A 73 14.70 0.29 1.79
C TYR A 73 14.14 -1.04 2.29
N VAL A 74 12.91 -1.01 2.82
CA VAL A 74 12.07 -2.20 3.04
C VAL A 74 10.82 -2.03 2.18
N GLY A 75 10.71 -2.77 1.10
CA GLY A 75 9.73 -2.50 0.05
C GLY A 75 9.94 -1.11 -0.54
N LYS A 76 8.92 -0.26 -0.47
CA LYS A 76 8.99 1.15 -0.93
C LYS A 76 9.39 2.14 0.18
N ASN A 77 9.57 1.68 1.42
CA ASN A 77 9.81 2.54 2.56
C ASN A 77 11.32 2.68 2.85
N PRO A 78 11.86 3.91 2.90
CA PRO A 78 13.26 4.14 3.23
C PRO A 78 13.54 3.82 4.70
N ARG A 79 14.65 3.12 4.99
CA ARG A 79 15.12 2.87 6.36
C ARG A 79 15.86 4.06 6.97
N TRP A 80 16.19 5.03 6.16
CA TRP A 80 16.93 6.24 6.51
C TRP A 80 16.05 7.47 6.74
N ALA A 81 14.72 7.30 6.73
CA ALA A 81 13.77 8.37 7.00
C ALA A 81 12.68 7.92 7.96
N ILE A 82 12.30 8.80 8.89
CA ILE A 82 11.22 8.58 9.86
C ILE A 82 10.30 9.79 9.84
N ALA A 83 9.01 9.55 9.67
CA ALA A 83 7.99 10.59 9.81
C ALA A 83 7.58 10.73 11.28
N ILE A 84 7.60 11.96 11.79
CA ILE A 84 7.08 12.33 13.11
C ILE A 84 5.82 13.15 12.86
N LYS A 85 4.66 12.54 13.11
CA LYS A 85 3.37 13.21 12.95
C LYS A 85 3.13 14.21 14.07
N PHE A 86 2.46 15.33 13.78
CA PHE A 86 1.97 16.22 14.83
C PHE A 86 0.90 15.52 15.67
N SER A 87 0.71 16.00 16.89
CA SER A 87 -0.37 15.52 17.73
C SER A 87 -1.70 15.69 17.03
N ALA A 88 -2.49 14.62 17.05
CA ALA A 88 -3.79 14.66 16.43
C ALA A 88 -4.70 15.63 17.17
N GLU A 89 -5.47 16.39 16.41
CA GLU A 89 -6.48 17.27 16.99
C GLU A 89 -7.66 16.47 17.50
N LYS A 90 -8.23 16.92 18.61
CA LYS A 90 -9.32 16.25 19.31
C LYS A 90 -10.47 17.21 19.57
N ALA A 91 -11.69 16.68 19.52
CA ALA A 91 -12.89 17.42 19.90
C ALA A 91 -13.92 16.47 20.50
N ASP A 92 -14.72 17.00 21.40
CA ASP A 92 -15.85 16.28 21.98
C ASP A 92 -17.13 16.58 21.21
N THR A 93 -17.89 15.53 20.88
CA THR A 93 -19.15 15.65 20.14
C THR A 93 -20.11 14.52 20.46
N ILE A 94 -21.39 14.67 20.09
CA ILE A 94 -22.44 13.70 20.35
C ILE A 94 -22.69 12.84 19.12
N ILE A 95 -22.83 11.53 19.31
CA ILE A 95 -23.26 10.61 18.27
C ILE A 95 -24.77 10.74 18.07
N GLN A 96 -25.21 11.25 16.95
CA GLN A 96 -26.64 11.40 16.62
C GLN A 96 -27.26 10.10 16.12
N SER A 97 -26.54 9.37 15.25
CA SER A 97 -26.95 8.08 14.70
C SER A 97 -25.72 7.31 14.19
N VAL A 98 -25.94 6.06 13.75
CA VAL A 98 -24.87 5.23 13.16
C VAL A 98 -25.34 4.64 11.85
N ASP A 99 -24.56 4.89 10.81
CA ASP A 99 -24.71 4.28 9.49
C ASP A 99 -23.77 3.09 9.34
N TYR A 100 -24.13 2.19 8.44
CA TYR A 100 -23.31 1.02 8.14
C TYR A 100 -22.89 1.05 6.67
N GLN A 101 -21.62 1.27 6.42
CA GLN A 101 -21.03 1.29 5.08
C GLN A 101 -20.52 -0.09 4.70
N VAL A 102 -20.80 -0.49 3.45
CA VAL A 102 -20.35 -1.78 2.90
C VAL A 102 -19.21 -1.52 1.93
N GLY A 103 -18.02 -1.98 2.30
CA GLY A 103 -16.82 -1.86 1.48
C GLY A 103 -16.71 -2.91 0.38
N ARG A 104 -15.68 -2.79 -0.45
CA ARG A 104 -15.36 -3.67 -1.59
C ARG A 104 -15.31 -5.16 -1.25
N THR A 105 -14.80 -5.50 -0.07
CA THR A 105 -14.67 -6.89 0.41
C THR A 105 -15.87 -7.36 1.22
N GLY A 106 -16.99 -6.62 1.16
CA GLY A 106 -18.17 -6.88 1.97
C GLY A 106 -18.05 -6.42 3.43
N ALA A 107 -16.91 -5.89 3.85
CA ALA A 107 -16.71 -5.39 5.22
C ALA A 107 -17.76 -4.33 5.57
N ILE A 108 -18.42 -4.50 6.71
CA ILE A 108 -19.43 -3.56 7.23
C ILE A 108 -18.78 -2.71 8.30
N THR A 109 -18.56 -1.44 7.97
CA THR A 109 -17.93 -0.46 8.85
C THR A 109 -19.01 0.44 9.46
N PRO A 110 -19.15 0.48 10.80
CA PRO A 110 -20.03 1.44 11.46
C PRO A 110 -19.39 2.84 11.41
N VAL A 111 -20.20 3.83 10.99
CA VAL A 111 -19.81 5.24 10.91
C VAL A 111 -20.78 6.06 11.74
N ALA A 112 -20.27 6.77 12.74
CA ALA A 112 -21.05 7.69 13.54
C ALA A 112 -21.42 8.93 12.74
N ARG A 113 -22.70 9.29 12.73
CA ARG A 113 -23.19 10.63 12.40
C ARG A 113 -23.10 11.46 13.65
N LEU A 114 -22.38 12.56 13.58
CA LEU A 114 -22.03 13.38 14.72
C LEU A 114 -22.80 14.69 14.70
N GLN A 115 -23.03 15.26 15.88
CA GLN A 115 -23.31 16.69 15.96
C GLN A 115 -22.08 17.40 15.37
N PRO A 116 -22.28 18.29 14.36
CA PRO A 116 -21.15 18.94 13.70
C PRO A 116 -20.24 19.67 14.69
N VAL A 117 -18.94 19.43 14.60
CA VAL A 117 -17.94 20.03 15.48
C VAL A 117 -16.75 20.48 14.66
N ASN A 118 -16.15 21.61 15.01
CA ASN A 118 -14.91 22.08 14.39
C ASN A 118 -13.71 21.30 14.93
N LEU A 119 -12.91 20.74 14.05
CA LEU A 119 -11.69 20.00 14.36
C LEU A 119 -10.62 20.39 13.36
N GLY A 120 -9.63 21.17 13.77
CA GLY A 120 -8.57 21.66 12.90
C GLY A 120 -9.02 22.57 11.77
N GLY A 121 -10.00 23.45 12.04
CA GLY A 121 -10.56 24.34 11.03
C GLY A 121 -11.57 23.69 10.08
N VAL A 122 -11.82 22.38 10.21
CA VAL A 122 -12.77 21.63 9.38
C VAL A 122 -13.97 21.18 10.21
N ILE A 123 -15.18 21.34 9.67
CA ILE A 123 -16.41 20.85 10.34
C ILE A 123 -16.54 19.36 10.09
N ILE A 124 -16.49 18.57 11.17
CA ILE A 124 -16.61 17.13 11.15
C ILE A 124 -18.03 16.73 11.52
N SER A 125 -18.70 16.00 10.63
CA SER A 125 -20.06 15.46 10.83
C SER A 125 -20.09 13.94 10.86
N ASN A 126 -18.97 13.27 10.56
CA ASN A 126 -18.88 11.81 10.51
C ASN A 126 -17.54 11.34 11.08
N ALA A 127 -17.55 10.23 11.82
CA ALA A 127 -16.34 9.57 12.27
C ALA A 127 -16.49 8.05 12.23
N SER A 128 -15.38 7.38 11.94
CA SER A 128 -15.32 5.91 11.97
C SER A 128 -15.45 5.40 13.41
N LEU A 129 -16.24 4.35 13.60
CA LEU A 129 -16.30 3.58 14.83
C LEU A 129 -15.46 2.29 14.75
N HIS A 130 -14.65 2.15 13.70
CA HIS A 130 -13.80 1.00 13.36
C HIS A 130 -14.59 -0.30 13.13
N ASN A 131 -15.00 -0.98 14.21
CA ASN A 131 -15.76 -2.22 14.18
C ASN A 131 -16.61 -2.38 15.45
N PHE A 132 -17.46 -3.40 15.50
CA PHE A 132 -18.37 -3.63 16.62
C PHE A 132 -17.67 -4.07 17.91
N ASP A 133 -16.51 -4.73 17.79
CA ASP A 133 -15.73 -5.14 18.97
C ASP A 133 -15.15 -3.90 19.68
N GLU A 134 -14.68 -2.90 18.91
CA GLU A 134 -14.22 -1.62 19.45
C GLU A 134 -15.38 -0.79 20.06
N ILE A 135 -16.55 -0.79 19.45
CA ILE A 135 -17.75 -0.13 20.01
C ILE A 135 -18.09 -0.75 21.37
N ASN A 136 -18.12 -2.07 21.46
CA ASN A 136 -18.40 -2.78 22.71
C ASN A 136 -17.32 -2.53 23.76
N LYS A 137 -16.03 -2.60 23.38
CA LYS A 137 -14.90 -2.34 24.27
C LYS A 137 -14.92 -0.94 24.85
N LYS A 138 -15.22 0.07 24.01
CA LYS A 138 -15.32 1.47 24.44
C LYS A 138 -16.68 1.78 25.10
N ASN A 139 -17.62 0.84 25.09
CA ASN A 139 -18.97 0.97 25.62
C ASN A 139 -19.74 2.19 25.10
N ILE A 140 -19.66 2.43 23.78
CA ILE A 140 -20.22 3.59 23.09
C ILE A 140 -21.64 3.27 22.60
N ASN A 141 -22.57 4.23 22.75
CA ASN A 141 -23.94 4.14 22.27
C ASN A 141 -24.34 5.42 21.51
N VAL A 142 -25.50 5.37 20.86
CA VAL A 142 -26.12 6.57 20.27
C VAL A 142 -26.48 7.56 21.38
N LEU A 143 -26.30 8.86 21.12
CA LEU A 143 -26.47 10.00 22.02
C LEU A 143 -25.41 10.12 23.13
N ASP A 144 -24.40 9.30 23.16
CA ASP A 144 -23.25 9.49 24.04
C ASP A 144 -22.37 10.66 23.56
N LEU A 145 -21.74 11.37 24.50
CA LEU A 145 -20.66 12.32 24.24
C LEU A 145 -19.36 11.56 24.09
N VAL A 146 -18.71 11.71 22.96
CA VAL A 146 -17.48 11.01 22.60
C VAL A 146 -16.39 11.97 22.16
N GLU A 147 -15.14 11.59 22.40
CA GLU A 147 -13.97 12.26 21.83
C GLU A 147 -13.69 11.68 20.45
N ILE A 148 -13.53 12.56 19.48
CA ILE A 148 -13.05 12.23 18.14
C ILE A 148 -11.64 12.76 17.92
N GLU A 149 -10.89 12.09 17.06
CA GLU A 149 -9.53 12.45 16.71
C GLU A 149 -9.35 12.42 15.18
N ARG A 150 -8.62 13.40 14.65
CA ARG A 150 -8.18 13.45 13.26
C ARG A 150 -6.68 13.66 13.22
N ALA A 151 -5.95 12.67 12.74
CA ALA A 151 -4.52 12.77 12.51
C ALA A 151 -4.27 13.22 11.06
N GLY A 152 -3.89 14.50 10.88
CA GLY A 152 -3.69 15.07 9.55
C GLY A 152 -4.93 14.99 8.68
N ASP A 153 -4.80 14.54 7.43
CA ASP A 153 -5.90 14.43 6.46
C ASP A 153 -6.56 13.02 6.46
N VAL A 154 -6.45 12.29 7.58
CA VAL A 154 -7.02 10.96 7.75
C VAL A 154 -8.49 11.05 8.19
N ILE A 155 -9.26 10.00 7.89
CA ILE A 155 -10.67 9.87 8.29
C ILE A 155 -10.78 9.99 9.81
N PRO A 156 -11.61 10.93 10.35
CA PRO A 156 -11.84 11.05 11.78
C PRO A 156 -12.38 9.76 12.39
N TYR A 157 -11.97 9.46 13.61
CA TYR A 157 -12.45 8.28 14.33
C TYR A 157 -12.73 8.57 15.79
N VAL A 158 -13.61 7.78 16.40
CA VAL A 158 -13.97 7.92 17.81
C VAL A 158 -12.91 7.23 18.68
N THR A 159 -12.25 8.00 19.53
CA THR A 159 -11.19 7.51 20.42
C THR A 159 -11.72 6.90 21.70
N ARG A 160 -12.63 7.60 22.40
CA ARG A 160 -13.18 7.17 23.67
C ARG A 160 -14.56 7.76 23.98
N LEU A 161 -15.21 7.14 24.92
CA LEU A 161 -16.40 7.70 25.58
C LEU A 161 -15.97 8.81 26.56
N VAL A 162 -16.58 9.98 26.46
CA VAL A 162 -16.41 11.09 27.41
C VAL A 162 -17.49 11.04 28.48
N LYS A 163 -18.76 10.97 28.05
CA LYS A 163 -19.91 10.95 28.98
C LYS A 163 -21.04 10.11 28.40
N LYS A 164 -21.58 9.22 29.25
CA LYS A 164 -22.80 8.46 28.93
C LYS A 164 -24.04 9.35 28.94
N ASN A 165 -24.93 9.13 27.99
CA ASN A 165 -26.27 9.67 28.06
C ASN A 165 -27.14 8.73 28.93
N SER A 166 -27.51 9.21 30.11
CA SER A 166 -28.30 8.40 31.07
C SER A 166 -29.82 8.32 30.75
N LYS A 167 -30.32 9.21 29.88
CA LYS A 167 -31.77 9.32 29.63
C LYS A 167 -32.25 8.55 28.40
N LEU A 168 -31.43 8.46 27.37
CA LEU A 168 -31.74 7.79 26.08
C LEU A 168 -30.53 7.00 25.62
N ASN A 169 -30.47 5.73 26.01
CA ASN A 169 -29.31 4.88 25.72
C ASN A 169 -29.68 3.81 24.68
N THR A 170 -29.55 4.17 23.39
CA THR A 170 -29.79 3.21 22.31
C THR A 170 -28.49 2.50 21.98
N LYS A 171 -28.39 1.22 22.35
CA LYS A 171 -27.22 0.38 22.07
C LYS A 171 -27.01 0.23 20.57
N ILE A 172 -25.79 0.49 20.11
CA ILE A 172 -25.38 0.23 18.73
C ILE A 172 -25.26 -1.29 18.55
N LYS A 173 -26.10 -1.86 17.68
CA LYS A 173 -26.14 -3.30 17.42
C LYS A 173 -25.62 -3.60 16.01
N PRO A 174 -24.88 -4.70 15.83
CA PRO A 174 -24.50 -5.15 14.48
C PRO A 174 -25.75 -5.47 13.66
N PRO A 175 -25.78 -5.11 12.36
CA PRO A 175 -26.89 -5.47 11.49
C PRO A 175 -26.89 -6.96 11.22
N LYS A 176 -28.07 -7.60 11.27
CA LYS A 176 -28.25 -9.02 10.92
C LYS A 176 -28.13 -9.23 9.40
N ASN A 177 -28.58 -8.25 8.64
CA ASN A 177 -28.61 -8.27 7.19
C ASN A 177 -27.80 -7.09 6.62
N CYS A 178 -27.23 -7.29 5.45
CA CYS A 178 -26.52 -6.24 4.72
C CYS A 178 -27.44 -5.03 4.50
N PRO A 179 -27.02 -3.81 4.84
CA PRO A 179 -27.86 -2.62 4.68
C PRO A 179 -28.19 -2.35 3.20
N VAL A 180 -27.36 -2.81 2.28
CA VAL A 180 -27.51 -2.57 0.85
C VAL A 180 -28.33 -3.67 0.15
N CYS A 181 -27.88 -4.92 0.19
CA CYS A 181 -28.49 -6.01 -0.57
C CYS A 181 -29.38 -6.95 0.26
N LYS A 182 -29.54 -6.70 1.56
CA LYS A 182 -30.35 -7.48 2.52
C LYS A 182 -29.91 -8.93 2.75
N SER A 183 -28.85 -9.39 2.11
CA SER A 183 -28.27 -10.74 2.34
C SER A 183 -27.69 -10.84 3.75
N ASN A 184 -27.49 -12.06 4.21
CA ASN A 184 -26.94 -12.34 5.55
C ASN A 184 -25.57 -11.70 5.77
N VAL A 185 -25.33 -11.30 7.01
CA VAL A 185 -24.03 -10.81 7.48
C VAL A 185 -23.33 -11.93 8.24
N LEU A 186 -22.08 -12.17 7.92
CA LEU A 186 -21.23 -13.20 8.53
C LEU A 186 -20.07 -12.56 9.29
N LYS A 187 -19.66 -13.19 10.39
CA LYS A 187 -18.40 -12.90 11.09
C LYS A 187 -17.51 -14.13 10.92
N GLU A 188 -16.39 -13.96 10.24
CA GLU A 188 -15.41 -15.06 10.12
C GLU A 188 -14.76 -15.30 11.50
N LYS A 189 -14.44 -16.57 11.76
CA LYS A 189 -13.71 -16.95 12.97
C LYS A 189 -12.37 -16.22 12.97
N ASP A 190 -12.00 -15.62 14.08
CA ASP A 190 -10.77 -14.85 14.26
C ASP A 190 -10.72 -13.49 13.54
N GLU A 191 -11.88 -12.94 13.09
CA GLU A 191 -11.97 -11.57 12.56
C GLU A 191 -12.93 -10.70 13.39
N ALA A 192 -12.53 -9.45 13.59
CA ALA A 192 -13.38 -8.42 14.22
C ALA A 192 -14.43 -7.82 13.27
N ILE A 193 -14.32 -8.12 11.96
CA ILE A 193 -15.06 -7.46 10.89
C ILE A 193 -16.25 -8.33 10.46
N LEU A 194 -17.44 -7.71 10.47
CA LEU A 194 -18.65 -8.28 9.88
C LEU A 194 -18.66 -8.08 8.36
N ARG A 195 -19.15 -9.07 7.60
CA ARG A 195 -19.16 -9.03 6.14
C ARG A 195 -20.49 -9.42 5.55
N CYS A 196 -20.87 -8.74 4.48
CA CYS A 196 -21.96 -9.16 3.61
C CYS A 196 -21.56 -10.45 2.87
N SER A 197 -22.39 -11.48 2.97
CA SER A 197 -22.14 -12.79 2.32
C SER A 197 -22.32 -12.78 0.80
N ASN A 198 -23.04 -11.80 0.25
CA ASN A 198 -23.33 -11.72 -1.18
C ASN A 198 -22.20 -11.01 -1.94
N THR A 199 -21.09 -11.71 -2.11
CA THR A 199 -19.86 -11.14 -2.70
C THR A 199 -20.07 -10.59 -4.11
N TYR A 200 -20.80 -11.29 -4.97
CA TYR A 200 -20.95 -10.92 -6.38
C TYR A 200 -22.25 -10.19 -6.71
N GLY A 201 -23.28 -10.29 -5.86
CA GLY A 201 -24.59 -9.66 -6.08
C GLY A 201 -24.77 -8.30 -5.41
N CYS A 202 -23.99 -7.98 -4.37
CA CYS A 202 -24.11 -6.72 -3.63
C CYS A 202 -23.60 -5.55 -4.47
N SER A 203 -24.45 -4.53 -4.71
CA SER A 203 -24.09 -3.37 -5.54
C SER A 203 -22.90 -2.58 -4.95
N SER A 204 -22.83 -2.37 -3.63
CA SER A 204 -21.67 -1.73 -3.01
C SER A 204 -20.36 -2.48 -3.24
N GLN A 205 -20.39 -3.82 -3.19
CA GLN A 205 -19.19 -4.62 -3.46
C GLN A 205 -18.80 -4.56 -4.94
N LYS A 206 -19.77 -4.57 -5.86
CA LYS A 206 -19.52 -4.40 -7.31
C LYS A 206 -18.90 -3.03 -7.59
N ILE A 207 -19.53 -1.96 -7.15
CA ILE A 207 -19.01 -0.58 -7.28
C ILE A 207 -17.61 -0.48 -6.70
N GLY A 208 -17.39 -0.98 -5.49
CA GLY A 208 -16.09 -0.96 -4.83
C GLY A 208 -14.99 -1.72 -5.61
N ARG A 209 -15.33 -2.83 -6.29
CA ARG A 209 -14.39 -3.54 -7.17
C ARG A 209 -14.05 -2.73 -8.42
N ILE A 210 -15.04 -2.09 -9.04
CA ILE A 210 -14.81 -1.23 -10.20
C ILE A 210 -13.93 -0.04 -9.82
N ILE A 211 -14.21 0.65 -8.70
CA ILE A 211 -13.38 1.75 -8.19
C ILE A 211 -11.94 1.29 -7.93
N HIS A 212 -11.76 0.12 -7.33
CA HIS A 212 -10.43 -0.44 -7.10
C HIS A 212 -9.71 -0.73 -8.42
N PHE A 213 -10.39 -1.34 -9.37
CA PHE A 213 -9.85 -1.72 -10.68
C PHE A 213 -9.35 -0.50 -11.47
N VAL A 214 -10.07 0.62 -11.42
CA VAL A 214 -9.70 1.85 -12.14
C VAL A 214 -8.72 2.74 -11.38
N SER A 215 -8.47 2.45 -10.10
CA SER A 215 -7.66 3.29 -9.22
C SER A 215 -6.22 3.47 -9.71
N LYS A 216 -5.55 4.55 -9.26
CA LYS A 216 -4.16 4.89 -9.60
C LYS A 216 -3.16 3.76 -9.39
N LYS A 217 -3.35 2.94 -8.37
CA LYS A 217 -2.47 1.80 -8.04
C LYS A 217 -2.78 0.54 -8.86
N SER A 218 -3.96 0.47 -9.48
CA SER A 218 -4.41 -0.61 -10.37
C SER A 218 -4.12 -0.23 -11.82
N LEU A 219 -5.15 -0.11 -12.66
CA LEU A 219 -5.01 0.24 -14.07
C LEU A 219 -4.82 1.74 -14.33
N ASN A 220 -4.95 2.59 -13.32
CA ASN A 220 -4.75 4.04 -13.38
C ASN A 220 -5.57 4.70 -14.50
N ILE A 221 -6.89 4.54 -14.46
CA ILE A 221 -7.80 5.17 -15.42
C ILE A 221 -8.18 6.56 -14.88
N ASP A 222 -7.51 7.59 -15.39
CA ASP A 222 -7.76 8.97 -14.99
C ASP A 222 -9.15 9.44 -15.46
N GLY A 223 -9.77 10.32 -14.68
CA GLY A 223 -11.14 10.81 -14.95
C GLY A 223 -12.25 9.84 -14.53
N PHE A 224 -11.91 8.62 -14.09
CA PHE A 224 -12.90 7.61 -13.68
C PHE A 224 -12.92 7.41 -12.15
N GLY A 225 -13.23 8.48 -11.43
CA GLY A 225 -13.32 8.47 -9.97
C GLY A 225 -14.59 7.81 -9.43
N GLU A 226 -14.73 7.82 -8.09
CA GLU A 226 -15.85 7.18 -7.40
C GLU A 226 -17.23 7.72 -7.84
N LYS A 227 -17.34 9.03 -8.09
CA LYS A 227 -18.61 9.66 -8.52
C LYS A 227 -19.03 9.14 -9.89
N GLN A 228 -18.13 9.16 -10.85
CA GLN A 228 -18.35 8.69 -12.22
C GLN A 228 -18.70 7.19 -12.25
N VAL A 229 -17.95 6.36 -11.52
CA VAL A 229 -18.24 4.92 -11.41
C VAL A 229 -19.63 4.68 -10.84
N LYS A 230 -20.01 5.37 -9.75
CA LYS A 230 -21.35 5.24 -9.16
C LYS A 230 -22.46 5.69 -10.11
N GLN A 231 -22.27 6.79 -10.82
CA GLN A 231 -23.24 7.32 -11.79
C GLN A 231 -23.46 6.32 -12.92
N LEU A 232 -22.41 5.88 -13.60
CA LEU A 232 -22.52 4.94 -14.72
C LEU A 232 -23.02 3.55 -14.28
N PHE A 233 -22.67 3.10 -13.07
CA PHE A 233 -23.21 1.86 -12.49
C PHE A 233 -24.72 1.96 -12.24
N ASN A 234 -25.20 3.05 -11.65
CA ASN A 234 -26.61 3.25 -11.36
C ASN A 234 -27.45 3.37 -12.63
N LEU A 235 -26.90 3.98 -13.68
CA LEU A 235 -27.51 4.07 -15.01
C LEU A 235 -27.34 2.80 -15.86
N LYS A 236 -26.67 1.76 -15.32
CA LYS A 236 -26.46 0.44 -15.94
C LYS A 236 -25.57 0.42 -17.19
N TYR A 237 -24.76 1.45 -17.41
CA TYR A 237 -23.72 1.42 -18.45
C TYR A 237 -22.58 0.48 -18.09
N ILE A 238 -22.31 0.28 -16.79
CA ILE A 238 -21.35 -0.68 -16.28
C ILE A 238 -21.98 -1.50 -15.14
N ASN A 239 -21.66 -2.78 -15.03
CA ASN A 239 -22.07 -3.66 -13.94
C ASN A 239 -20.90 -4.50 -13.40
N LYS A 240 -19.85 -4.68 -14.20
CA LYS A 240 -18.64 -5.43 -13.92
C LYS A 240 -17.41 -4.73 -14.53
N VAL A 241 -16.21 -5.14 -14.14
CA VAL A 241 -14.97 -4.43 -14.51
C VAL A 241 -14.69 -4.43 -16.02
N GLU A 242 -15.07 -5.50 -16.73
CA GLU A 242 -14.86 -5.60 -18.16
C GLU A 242 -15.77 -4.69 -18.99
N ASP A 243 -16.90 -4.23 -18.44
CA ASP A 243 -17.83 -3.33 -19.14
C ASP A 243 -17.18 -1.96 -19.42
N ILE A 244 -16.15 -1.58 -18.64
CA ILE A 244 -15.40 -0.33 -18.79
C ILE A 244 -14.84 -0.19 -20.21
N PHE A 245 -14.35 -1.29 -20.78
CA PHE A 245 -13.75 -1.31 -22.12
C PHE A 245 -14.75 -1.20 -23.27
N ASN A 246 -16.05 -1.17 -22.97
CA ASN A 246 -17.14 -1.03 -23.92
C ASN A 246 -17.88 0.31 -23.81
N LEU A 247 -17.44 1.23 -22.96
CA LEU A 247 -18.11 2.50 -22.70
C LEU A 247 -18.23 3.40 -23.93
N GLU A 248 -17.30 3.29 -24.87
CA GLU A 248 -17.33 4.04 -26.15
C GLU A 248 -18.65 3.86 -26.92
N LYS A 249 -19.33 2.73 -26.74
CA LYS A 249 -20.63 2.46 -27.38
C LYS A 249 -21.79 3.34 -26.88
N PHE A 250 -21.59 4.00 -25.75
CA PHE A 250 -22.60 4.82 -25.06
C PHE A 250 -22.21 6.31 -25.06
N GLU A 251 -21.36 6.75 -26.01
CA GLU A 251 -20.86 8.12 -26.07
C GLU A 251 -22.00 9.12 -26.07
N SER A 252 -22.95 8.98 -27.02
CA SER A 252 -24.09 9.90 -27.19
C SER A 252 -24.94 10.07 -25.93
N GLU A 253 -25.08 9.01 -25.15
CA GLU A 253 -25.87 9.04 -23.92
C GLU A 253 -25.06 9.60 -22.74
N ILE A 254 -23.76 9.28 -22.67
CA ILE A 254 -22.93 9.67 -21.50
C ILE A 254 -22.56 11.15 -21.55
N ILE A 255 -22.30 11.73 -22.73
CA ILE A 255 -21.95 13.16 -22.85
C ILE A 255 -23.08 14.09 -22.41
N GLU A 256 -24.35 13.64 -22.47
CA GLU A 256 -25.52 14.39 -22.03
C GLU A 256 -25.76 14.30 -20.50
N LEU A 257 -25.02 13.47 -19.77
CA LEU A 257 -25.18 13.33 -18.33
C LEU A 257 -24.56 14.53 -17.58
N ASP A 258 -25.17 14.86 -16.43
CA ASP A 258 -24.63 15.89 -15.53
C ASP A 258 -23.18 15.58 -15.12
N GLY A 259 -22.30 16.58 -15.30
CA GLY A 259 -20.87 16.46 -15.02
C GLY A 259 -20.06 15.79 -16.12
N TRP A 260 -20.66 15.51 -17.29
CA TRP A 260 -20.00 14.99 -18.48
C TRP A 260 -20.08 16.01 -19.63
N GLY A 261 -19.37 15.73 -20.69
CA GLY A 261 -19.32 16.48 -21.94
C GLY A 261 -18.30 15.82 -22.86
N GLU A 262 -18.25 16.19 -24.12
CA GLU A 262 -17.39 15.59 -25.16
C GLU A 262 -15.92 15.48 -24.71
N LEU A 263 -15.35 16.56 -24.15
CA LEU A 263 -13.95 16.57 -23.71
C LEU A 263 -13.69 15.60 -22.56
N SER A 264 -14.56 15.58 -21.56
CA SER A 264 -14.41 14.69 -20.39
C SER A 264 -14.58 13.21 -20.76
N PHE A 265 -15.50 12.92 -21.66
CA PHE A 265 -15.70 11.58 -22.19
C PHE A 265 -14.51 11.13 -23.06
N SER A 266 -14.04 11.97 -23.98
CA SER A 266 -12.87 11.69 -24.82
C SER A 266 -11.63 11.44 -23.97
N ASN A 267 -11.38 12.25 -22.91
CA ASN A 267 -10.29 12.04 -21.97
C ASN A 267 -10.40 10.70 -21.24
N LEU A 268 -11.61 10.32 -20.82
CA LEU A 268 -11.84 9.02 -20.19
C LEU A 268 -11.53 7.87 -21.14
N ILE A 269 -12.04 7.91 -22.37
CA ILE A 269 -11.79 6.85 -23.38
C ILE A 269 -10.29 6.75 -23.71
N ASN A 270 -9.60 7.89 -23.85
CA ASN A 270 -8.14 7.90 -24.02
C ASN A 270 -7.42 7.24 -22.84
N SER A 271 -7.85 7.55 -21.62
CA SER A 271 -7.28 6.95 -20.41
C SER A 271 -7.53 5.44 -20.33
N ILE A 272 -8.74 4.98 -20.69
CA ILE A 272 -9.08 3.56 -20.80
C ILE A 272 -8.17 2.88 -21.85
N ASN A 273 -8.01 3.48 -23.03
CA ASN A 273 -7.17 2.92 -24.09
C ASN A 273 -5.68 2.84 -23.66
N ASN A 274 -5.17 3.83 -22.95
CA ASN A 274 -3.82 3.81 -22.40
C ASN A 274 -3.64 2.71 -21.34
N SER A 275 -4.67 2.43 -20.55
CA SER A 275 -4.65 1.41 -19.50
C SER A 275 -4.66 -0.03 -20.03
N LYS A 276 -4.99 -0.24 -21.32
CA LYS A 276 -4.99 -1.56 -21.95
C LYS A 276 -3.61 -2.23 -21.96
N LYS A 277 -2.52 -1.44 -21.88
CA LYS A 277 -1.17 -1.96 -21.66
C LYS A 277 -0.81 -1.85 -20.19
N THR A 278 -0.70 -2.96 -19.50
CA THR A 278 -0.46 -2.98 -18.07
C THR A 278 0.58 -4.03 -17.68
N SER A 279 1.23 -3.83 -16.53
CA SER A 279 2.17 -4.81 -15.98
C SER A 279 1.44 -5.89 -15.18
N LEU A 280 2.05 -7.08 -15.09
CA LEU A 280 1.47 -8.24 -14.41
C LEU A 280 1.17 -7.97 -12.92
N ASP A 281 2.05 -7.24 -12.22
CA ASP A 281 1.85 -6.86 -10.82
C ASP A 281 0.62 -5.96 -10.63
N LYS A 282 0.44 -4.95 -11.49
CA LYS A 282 -0.74 -4.08 -11.48
C LYS A 282 -2.02 -4.84 -11.83
N PHE A 283 -1.94 -5.75 -12.79
CA PHE A 283 -3.07 -6.60 -13.14
C PHE A 283 -3.47 -7.50 -11.96
N ILE A 284 -2.52 -8.20 -11.32
CA ILE A 284 -2.80 -9.03 -10.13
C ILE A 284 -3.42 -8.17 -9.01
N TYR A 285 -2.87 -6.98 -8.76
CA TYR A 285 -3.41 -6.06 -7.79
C TYR A 285 -4.84 -5.62 -8.13
N SER A 286 -5.12 -5.34 -9.41
CA SER A 286 -6.42 -4.86 -9.89
C SER A 286 -7.55 -5.89 -9.71
N LEU A 287 -7.24 -7.20 -9.67
CA LEU A 287 -8.21 -8.25 -9.37
C LEU A 287 -8.82 -8.13 -7.98
N GLY A 288 -8.16 -7.39 -7.10
CA GLY A 288 -8.66 -7.09 -5.76
C GLY A 288 -8.79 -8.29 -4.84
N ILE A 289 -7.95 -9.32 -5.03
CA ILE A 289 -7.88 -10.50 -4.19
C ILE A 289 -7.58 -10.06 -2.76
N ARG A 290 -8.32 -10.60 -1.80
CA ARG A 290 -8.17 -10.24 -0.40
C ARG A 290 -6.77 -10.62 0.10
N PHE A 291 -6.15 -9.77 0.93
CA PHE A 291 -4.77 -9.87 1.41
C PHE A 291 -3.68 -9.80 0.33
N ILE A 292 -4.03 -9.60 -0.93
CA ILE A 292 -3.08 -9.32 -2.00
C ILE A 292 -3.04 -7.81 -2.25
N GLY A 293 -2.05 -7.16 -1.62
CA GLY A 293 -1.73 -5.75 -1.81
C GLY A 293 -0.63 -5.56 -2.87
N GLU A 294 -0.16 -4.33 -3.08
CA GLU A 294 0.90 -4.02 -4.05
C GLU A 294 2.13 -4.92 -3.90
N VAL A 295 2.63 -5.07 -2.66
CA VAL A 295 3.83 -5.88 -2.38
C VAL A 295 3.63 -7.35 -2.77
N ASN A 296 2.50 -7.95 -2.37
CA ASN A 296 2.23 -9.34 -2.71
C ASN A 296 2.01 -9.53 -4.21
N SER A 297 1.43 -8.54 -4.90
CA SER A 297 1.28 -8.56 -6.35
C SER A 297 2.62 -8.49 -7.08
N GLU A 298 3.56 -7.66 -6.60
CA GLU A 298 4.93 -7.59 -7.10
C GLU A 298 5.68 -8.92 -6.89
N ILE A 299 5.54 -9.55 -5.70
CA ILE A 299 6.14 -10.87 -5.40
C ILE A 299 5.61 -11.93 -6.37
N LEU A 300 4.28 -11.99 -6.53
CA LEU A 300 3.64 -12.96 -7.43
C LEU A 300 4.04 -12.74 -8.90
N ALA A 301 4.09 -11.48 -9.34
CA ALA A 301 4.51 -11.15 -10.69
C ALA A 301 5.97 -11.54 -10.98
N LYS A 302 6.87 -11.35 -10.02
CA LYS A 302 8.28 -11.76 -10.14
C LYS A 302 8.44 -13.27 -10.16
N GLU A 303 7.66 -14.00 -9.36
CA GLU A 303 7.73 -15.46 -9.29
C GLU A 303 7.24 -16.10 -10.58
N PHE A 304 6.07 -15.69 -11.05
CA PHE A 304 5.40 -16.35 -12.17
C PHE A 304 5.72 -15.76 -13.53
N LYS A 305 6.09 -14.48 -13.61
CA LYS A 305 6.49 -13.72 -14.83
C LYS A 305 5.44 -13.68 -15.95
N GLU A 306 4.60 -14.68 -16.05
CA GLU A 306 3.53 -14.80 -17.04
C GLU A 306 2.17 -15.03 -16.38
N LEU A 307 1.12 -14.44 -16.95
CA LEU A 307 -0.24 -14.54 -16.44
C LEU A 307 -0.75 -15.98 -16.44
N ASP A 308 -0.49 -16.73 -17.49
CA ASP A 308 -0.97 -18.11 -17.63
C ASP A 308 -0.24 -19.07 -16.67
N VAL A 309 1.04 -18.82 -16.39
CA VAL A 309 1.80 -19.54 -15.36
C VAL A 309 1.22 -19.24 -13.98
N PHE A 310 0.90 -17.99 -13.69
CA PHE A 310 0.23 -17.63 -12.42
C PHE A 310 -1.11 -18.34 -12.27
N PHE A 311 -1.93 -18.42 -13.33
CA PHE A 311 -3.24 -19.08 -13.26
C PHE A 311 -3.14 -20.58 -13.03
N SER A 312 -2.25 -21.26 -13.75
CA SER A 312 -2.05 -22.70 -13.58
C SER A 312 -1.52 -23.04 -12.18
N SER A 313 -0.68 -22.16 -11.62
CA SER A 313 -0.05 -22.32 -10.31
C SER A 313 -0.93 -21.86 -9.15
N SER A 314 -1.93 -21.00 -9.39
CA SER A 314 -2.76 -20.37 -8.35
C SER A 314 -3.59 -21.36 -7.51
N LYS A 315 -3.84 -22.57 -8.00
CA LYS A 315 -4.52 -23.65 -7.31
C LYS A 315 -3.58 -24.61 -6.56
N ASN A 316 -2.27 -24.48 -6.78
CA ASN A 316 -1.26 -25.34 -6.16
C ASN A 316 -0.76 -24.73 -4.85
N LYS A 317 -1.34 -25.22 -3.73
CA LYS A 317 -1.01 -24.71 -2.39
C LYS A 317 0.48 -24.85 -2.05
N SER A 318 1.08 -26.00 -2.32
CA SER A 318 2.50 -26.24 -2.01
C SER A 318 3.43 -25.30 -2.79
N MET A 319 3.08 -24.94 -4.01
CA MET A 319 3.86 -23.98 -4.80
C MET A 319 3.77 -22.58 -4.21
N LEU A 320 2.57 -22.15 -3.80
CA LEU A 320 2.37 -20.84 -3.17
C LEU A 320 3.04 -20.74 -1.79
N GLU A 321 3.09 -21.83 -1.02
CA GLU A 321 3.76 -21.89 0.30
C GLU A 321 5.28 -21.72 0.22
N ASN A 322 5.88 -22.00 -0.93
CA ASN A 322 7.32 -21.84 -1.16
C ASN A 322 7.71 -20.40 -1.55
N ILE A 323 6.75 -19.51 -1.74
CA ILE A 323 7.01 -18.12 -2.13
C ILE A 323 7.30 -17.28 -0.88
N ASP A 324 8.55 -16.80 -0.78
CA ASP A 324 8.97 -15.92 0.32
C ASP A 324 8.13 -14.64 0.37
N GLY A 325 7.59 -14.33 1.57
CA GLY A 325 6.80 -13.12 1.81
C GLY A 325 5.29 -13.30 1.61
N LEU A 326 4.83 -14.49 1.16
CA LEU A 326 3.42 -14.78 1.00
C LEU A 326 2.86 -15.53 2.23
N GLY A 327 2.06 -14.85 3.04
CA GLY A 327 1.50 -15.43 4.26
C GLY A 327 0.31 -16.37 4.02
N PRO A 328 -0.05 -17.25 5.00
CA PRO A 328 -1.10 -18.27 4.86
C PRO A 328 -2.47 -17.68 4.47
N LYS A 329 -2.84 -16.51 4.98
CA LYS A 329 -4.11 -15.83 4.64
C LYS A 329 -4.14 -15.38 3.18
N ALA A 330 -3.01 -14.90 2.64
CA ALA A 330 -2.88 -14.53 1.25
C ALA A 330 -3.02 -15.75 0.33
N ILE A 331 -2.34 -16.84 0.66
CA ILE A 331 -2.39 -18.12 -0.07
C ILE A 331 -3.83 -18.64 -0.12
N SER A 332 -4.50 -18.74 1.04
CA SER A 332 -5.90 -19.18 1.10
C SER A 332 -6.83 -18.31 0.25
N SER A 333 -6.60 -16.99 0.24
CA SER A 333 -7.41 -16.06 -0.56
C SER A 333 -7.16 -16.18 -2.07
N ILE A 334 -5.95 -16.48 -2.50
CA ILE A 334 -5.63 -16.78 -3.90
C ILE A 334 -6.39 -18.04 -4.34
N ILE A 335 -6.27 -19.12 -3.59
CA ILE A 335 -6.92 -20.41 -3.90
C ILE A 335 -8.45 -20.24 -3.96
N ASP A 336 -9.04 -19.57 -2.95
CA ASP A 336 -10.49 -19.29 -2.94
C ASP A 336 -10.91 -18.45 -4.13
N PHE A 337 -10.16 -17.41 -4.47
CA PHE A 337 -10.47 -16.54 -5.61
C PHE A 337 -10.48 -17.31 -6.94
N PHE A 338 -9.46 -18.12 -7.19
CA PHE A 338 -9.33 -18.92 -8.43
C PHE A 338 -10.18 -20.18 -8.44
N SER A 339 -10.83 -20.56 -7.33
CA SER A 339 -11.82 -21.65 -7.29
C SER A 339 -13.20 -21.20 -7.79
N LYS A 340 -13.44 -19.90 -7.95
CA LYS A 340 -14.75 -19.35 -8.36
C LYS A 340 -14.79 -19.13 -9.87
N ASP A 341 -15.71 -19.80 -10.57
CA ASP A 341 -15.87 -19.70 -12.01
C ASP A 341 -16.12 -18.27 -12.50
N ILE A 342 -16.88 -17.48 -11.74
CA ILE A 342 -17.14 -16.07 -12.06
C ILE A 342 -15.86 -15.23 -12.14
N ASN A 343 -14.86 -15.51 -11.31
CA ASN A 343 -13.57 -14.82 -11.34
C ASN A 343 -12.74 -15.25 -12.56
N MET A 344 -12.78 -16.56 -12.88
CA MET A 344 -12.10 -17.09 -14.05
C MET A 344 -12.69 -16.55 -15.36
N GLU A 345 -14.02 -16.42 -15.42
CA GLU A 345 -14.71 -15.80 -16.55
C GLU A 345 -14.32 -14.32 -16.70
N THR A 346 -14.35 -13.56 -15.59
CA THR A 346 -13.92 -12.16 -15.58
C THR A 346 -12.48 -12.00 -16.10
N ILE A 347 -11.55 -12.83 -15.65
CA ILE A 347 -10.16 -12.80 -16.11
C ILE A 347 -10.05 -13.12 -17.60
N LYS A 348 -10.78 -14.15 -18.08
CA LYS A 348 -10.81 -14.51 -19.49
C LYS A 348 -11.31 -13.33 -20.34
N ASN A 349 -12.36 -12.65 -19.90
CA ASN A 349 -12.89 -11.47 -20.60
C ASN A 349 -11.88 -10.32 -20.58
N LEU A 350 -11.22 -10.06 -19.46
CA LEU A 350 -10.19 -9.02 -19.35
C LEU A 350 -8.98 -9.27 -20.26
N LYS A 351 -8.58 -10.53 -20.45
CA LYS A 351 -7.50 -10.89 -21.41
C LYS A 351 -7.81 -10.47 -22.85
N ASN A 352 -9.07 -10.36 -23.24
CA ASN A 352 -9.46 -9.90 -24.57
C ASN A 352 -9.25 -8.38 -24.76
N HIS A 353 -9.16 -7.63 -23.67
CA HIS A 353 -9.03 -6.17 -23.68
C HIS A 353 -7.62 -5.69 -23.29
N LEU A 354 -6.86 -6.49 -22.53
CA LEU A 354 -5.61 -6.09 -21.90
C LEU A 354 -4.40 -6.81 -22.51
N SER A 355 -3.36 -6.05 -22.79
CA SER A 355 -2.00 -6.55 -23.03
C SER A 355 -1.21 -6.51 -21.74
N ILE A 356 -1.03 -7.68 -21.13
CA ILE A 356 -0.38 -7.81 -19.82
C ILE A 356 1.03 -8.30 -20.03
N THR A 357 2.01 -7.50 -19.57
CA THR A 357 3.43 -7.81 -19.71
C THR A 357 4.10 -7.87 -18.34
N PHE A 358 5.05 -8.76 -18.17
CA PHE A 358 5.96 -8.70 -17.04
C PHE A 358 7.08 -7.71 -17.37
N VAL A 359 7.18 -6.64 -16.59
CA VAL A 359 8.32 -5.74 -16.64
C VAL A 359 9.29 -6.22 -15.57
N ASP A 360 10.31 -6.95 -15.98
CA ASP A 360 11.46 -7.13 -15.13
C ASP A 360 12.11 -5.74 -15.03
N ASN A 361 11.95 -5.08 -13.89
CA ASN A 361 12.82 -3.96 -13.58
C ASN A 361 14.20 -4.59 -13.42
N GLU A 362 14.90 -4.72 -14.52
CA GLU A 362 16.26 -5.25 -14.57
C GLU A 362 17.05 -4.60 -13.44
N ILE A 363 17.35 -5.41 -12.45
CA ILE A 363 18.50 -5.17 -11.60
C ILE A 363 19.64 -5.02 -12.61
N LEU A 364 20.16 -3.80 -12.76
CA LEU A 364 21.29 -3.48 -13.61
C LEU A 364 22.26 -4.65 -13.52
N ASP A 365 22.58 -5.26 -14.67
CA ASP A 365 23.41 -6.46 -14.74
C ASP A 365 24.71 -6.15 -14.01
N ASN A 366 24.87 -6.71 -12.84
CA ASN A 366 26.02 -6.50 -11.99
C ASN A 366 26.64 -7.84 -11.63
N PHE A 367 27.84 -7.78 -11.11
CA PHE A 367 28.64 -8.96 -10.81
C PHE A 367 27.90 -10.04 -9.99
N PHE A 368 26.95 -9.64 -9.12
CA PHE A 368 26.21 -10.54 -8.25
C PHE A 368 24.80 -10.88 -8.75
N SER A 369 24.38 -10.39 -9.90
CA SER A 369 23.07 -10.71 -10.48
C SER A 369 22.89 -12.22 -10.63
N ASN A 370 21.80 -12.76 -10.08
CA ASN A 370 21.47 -14.19 -10.09
C ASN A 370 22.47 -15.13 -9.40
N LYS A 371 23.47 -14.60 -8.65
CA LYS A 371 24.45 -15.40 -7.90
C LYS A 371 23.95 -15.77 -6.52
N HIS A 372 24.29 -16.96 -6.06
CA HIS A 372 23.98 -17.48 -4.74
C HIS A 372 25.12 -17.19 -3.76
N LEU A 373 24.87 -16.38 -2.75
CA LEU A 373 25.86 -15.94 -1.77
C LEU A 373 25.59 -16.52 -0.39
N VAL A 374 26.64 -16.89 0.31
CA VAL A 374 26.62 -17.22 1.75
C VAL A 374 27.53 -16.24 2.48
N PHE A 375 27.09 -15.74 3.63
CA PHE A 375 27.87 -14.85 4.48
C PHE A 375 28.32 -15.56 5.77
N THR A 376 29.56 -15.35 6.19
CA THR A 376 30.16 -15.94 7.40
C THR A 376 31.15 -14.99 8.05
N GLY A 377 31.36 -15.14 9.35
CA GLY A 377 32.27 -14.25 10.11
C GLY A 377 31.66 -12.88 10.41
N THR A 378 32.44 -12.01 11.07
CA THR A 378 32.09 -10.64 11.40
C THR A 378 32.64 -9.73 10.31
N LEU A 379 31.80 -8.93 9.68
CA LEU A 379 32.20 -7.91 8.71
C LEU A 379 32.60 -6.65 9.49
N SER A 380 33.60 -5.92 9.02
CA SER A 380 34.17 -4.77 9.71
C SER A 380 33.48 -3.44 9.37
N GLU A 381 33.04 -3.29 8.11
CA GLU A 381 32.41 -2.07 7.60
C GLU A 381 30.86 -2.15 7.58
N LEU A 382 30.31 -3.36 7.45
CA LEU A 382 28.88 -3.63 7.38
C LEU A 382 28.44 -4.64 8.43
N SER A 383 27.25 -4.51 8.97
CA SER A 383 26.61 -5.64 9.63
C SER A 383 26.28 -6.73 8.60
N ARG A 384 26.18 -7.99 9.06
CA ARG A 384 25.84 -9.12 8.19
C ARG A 384 24.51 -8.95 7.45
N ASP A 385 23.53 -8.29 8.09
CA ASP A 385 22.23 -8.09 7.50
C ASP A 385 22.23 -6.94 6.48
N GLU A 386 23.05 -5.90 6.70
CA GLU A 386 23.30 -4.86 5.68
C GLU A 386 23.98 -5.45 4.44
N ALA A 387 25.01 -6.27 4.62
CA ALA A 387 25.70 -6.91 3.50
C ALA A 387 24.77 -7.83 2.69
N LYS A 388 23.91 -8.62 3.37
CA LYS A 388 22.88 -9.43 2.71
C LYS A 388 21.86 -8.58 1.96
N TYR A 389 21.44 -7.46 2.57
CA TYR A 389 20.50 -6.53 1.93
C TYR A 389 21.11 -5.94 0.66
N LEU A 390 22.34 -5.40 0.73
CA LEU A 390 23.06 -4.86 -0.43
C LEU A 390 23.22 -5.91 -1.55
N ALA A 391 23.59 -7.13 -1.20
CA ALA A 391 23.68 -8.20 -2.18
C ALA A 391 22.33 -8.51 -2.85
N LYS A 392 21.24 -8.54 -2.08
CA LYS A 392 19.88 -8.74 -2.61
C LYS A 392 19.45 -7.61 -3.55
N THR A 393 19.75 -6.35 -3.23
CA THR A 393 19.42 -5.20 -4.09
C THR A 393 20.15 -5.22 -5.43
N LYS A 394 21.26 -5.96 -5.49
CA LYS A 394 22.05 -6.22 -6.70
C LYS A 394 21.73 -7.59 -7.35
N GLY A 395 20.59 -8.19 -6.97
CA GLY A 395 20.07 -9.41 -7.61
C GLY A 395 20.65 -10.72 -7.11
N ALA A 396 21.44 -10.71 -6.02
CA ALA A 396 21.96 -11.94 -5.44
C ALA A 396 20.92 -12.71 -4.64
N LYS A 397 20.99 -14.03 -4.66
CA LYS A 397 20.22 -14.94 -3.82
C LYS A 397 21.02 -15.34 -2.59
N ILE A 398 20.50 -15.07 -1.39
CA ILE A 398 21.22 -15.35 -0.14
C ILE A 398 20.83 -16.72 0.39
N LEU A 399 21.82 -17.58 0.57
CA LEU A 399 21.66 -18.91 1.15
C LEU A 399 22.11 -18.93 2.62
N SER A 400 21.45 -19.72 3.45
CA SER A 400 21.80 -19.89 4.86
C SER A 400 23.00 -20.80 5.08
N SER A 401 23.24 -21.73 4.17
CA SER A 401 24.30 -22.73 4.25
C SER A 401 25.01 -22.94 2.91
N ILE A 402 26.26 -23.40 2.98
CA ILE A 402 27.09 -23.71 1.81
C ILE A 402 26.63 -25.03 1.18
N SER A 403 26.39 -25.00 -0.13
CA SER A 403 26.02 -26.12 -0.97
C SER A 403 26.70 -26.01 -2.35
N LYS A 404 26.57 -27.03 -3.21
CA LYS A 404 27.01 -26.97 -4.61
C LYS A 404 26.38 -25.87 -5.44
N LYS A 405 25.26 -25.28 -4.94
CA LYS A 405 24.57 -24.14 -5.58
C LYS A 405 25.16 -22.78 -5.18
N THR A 406 26.11 -22.73 -4.22
CA THR A 406 26.73 -21.49 -3.76
C THR A 406 27.80 -21.03 -4.75
N ASP A 407 27.68 -19.81 -5.28
CA ASP A 407 28.64 -19.20 -6.19
C ASP A 407 29.78 -18.52 -5.42
N PHE A 408 29.45 -17.81 -4.34
CA PHE A 408 30.40 -17.06 -3.52
C PHE A 408 30.17 -17.22 -2.02
N LEU A 409 31.26 -17.34 -1.27
CA LEU A 409 31.27 -17.18 0.17
C LEU A 409 31.87 -15.81 0.52
N ILE A 410 31.09 -14.95 1.18
CA ILE A 410 31.58 -13.68 1.69
C ILE A 410 32.03 -13.92 3.14
N ALA A 411 33.34 -13.78 3.38
CA ALA A 411 33.98 -14.11 4.64
C ALA A 411 34.52 -12.84 5.31
N GLY A 412 33.99 -12.54 6.49
CA GLY A 412 34.54 -11.55 7.42
C GLY A 412 35.56 -12.17 8.38
N GLU A 413 35.94 -11.40 9.42
CA GLU A 413 36.83 -11.88 10.48
C GLU A 413 36.23 -13.05 11.26
N LYS A 414 37.08 -13.93 11.79
CA LYS A 414 36.69 -15.12 12.56
C LYS A 414 35.68 -16.03 11.84
N ALA A 415 35.76 -16.10 10.51
CA ALA A 415 34.95 -17.00 9.71
C ALA A 415 35.41 -18.45 9.96
N GLY A 416 34.56 -19.23 10.63
CA GLY A 416 34.86 -20.60 11.08
C GLY A 416 34.70 -21.67 10.01
N SER A 417 34.10 -22.81 10.38
CA SER A 417 33.95 -24.04 9.58
C SER A 417 33.40 -23.87 8.14
N LYS A 418 32.70 -22.78 7.86
CA LYS A 418 32.15 -22.51 6.50
C LYS A 418 33.25 -22.26 5.49
N ILE A 419 34.42 -21.67 5.85
CA ILE A 419 35.55 -21.49 4.94
C ILE A 419 36.05 -22.86 4.44
N HIS A 420 36.31 -23.79 5.37
CA HIS A 420 36.79 -25.13 5.01
C HIS A 420 35.82 -25.85 4.08
N LYS A 421 34.52 -25.70 4.33
CA LYS A 421 33.51 -26.32 3.48
C LYS A 421 33.47 -25.69 2.07
N ALA A 422 33.61 -24.37 1.98
CA ALA A 422 33.66 -23.65 0.70
C ALA A 422 34.90 -24.06 -0.11
N THR A 423 36.08 -24.09 0.52
CA THR A 423 37.34 -24.52 -0.11
C THR A 423 37.22 -25.97 -0.64
N LYS A 424 36.67 -26.88 0.17
CA LYS A 424 36.47 -28.29 -0.26
C LYS A 424 35.51 -28.43 -1.45
N LEU A 425 34.57 -27.50 -1.63
CA LEU A 425 33.61 -27.49 -2.74
C LEU A 425 34.04 -26.59 -3.90
N GLY A 426 35.26 -26.00 -3.85
CA GLY A 426 35.80 -25.13 -4.92
C GLY A 426 35.03 -23.79 -5.04
N ILE A 427 34.32 -23.38 -3.99
CA ILE A 427 33.52 -22.15 -4.01
C ILE A 427 34.44 -20.94 -3.81
N LYS A 428 34.28 -19.92 -4.63
CA LYS A 428 35.09 -18.71 -4.56
C LYS A 428 34.78 -17.92 -3.28
N ILE A 429 35.80 -17.62 -2.51
CA ILE A 429 35.73 -16.87 -1.26
C ILE A 429 36.12 -15.42 -1.54
N LEU A 430 35.31 -14.47 -1.12
CA LEU A 430 35.59 -13.04 -1.19
C LEU A 430 35.66 -12.48 0.24
N ASN A 431 36.62 -11.61 0.50
CA ASN A 431 36.62 -10.81 1.74
C ASN A 431 35.65 -9.63 1.60
N GLU A 432 35.44 -8.89 2.70
CA GLU A 432 34.51 -7.76 2.74
C GLU A 432 34.86 -6.64 1.74
N LYS A 433 36.13 -6.30 1.59
CA LYS A 433 36.59 -5.28 0.63
C LYS A 433 36.36 -5.71 -0.83
N GLU A 434 36.64 -6.95 -1.14
CA GLU A 434 36.38 -7.51 -2.47
C GLU A 434 34.87 -7.55 -2.77
N PHE A 435 34.06 -7.89 -1.78
CA PHE A 435 32.60 -7.85 -1.90
C PHE A 435 32.10 -6.43 -2.16
N LEU A 436 32.53 -5.44 -1.37
CA LEU A 436 32.16 -4.04 -1.54
C LEU A 436 32.60 -3.46 -2.88
N ASN A 437 33.80 -3.76 -3.31
CA ASN A 437 34.29 -3.32 -4.61
C ASN A 437 33.46 -3.88 -5.77
N LYS A 438 33.02 -5.15 -5.66
CA LYS A 438 32.20 -5.79 -6.70
C LYS A 438 30.73 -5.40 -6.66
N ILE A 439 30.24 -4.91 -5.53
CA ILE A 439 28.87 -4.43 -5.39
C ILE A 439 28.70 -3.01 -5.93
N ASN A 440 29.79 -2.24 -5.97
CA ASN A 440 29.81 -0.87 -6.45
C ASN A 440 30.17 -0.75 -7.94
N LEU A 441 30.52 -1.87 -8.58
CA LEU A 441 30.67 -2.01 -10.03
C LEU A 441 29.34 -2.38 -10.68
#